data_5fa30dee3cda3f04975d8e2b54561e1d
#
_entry.id   5fa30dee3cda3f04975d8e2b54561e1d
#
_cell.length_a   1.000
_cell.length_b   1.000
_cell.length_c   1.000
_cell.angle_alpha   90.00
_cell.angle_beta   90.00
_cell.angle_gamma   90.00
#
_symmetry.space_group_name_H-M   'P 1'
#
loop_
_entity.id
_entity.type
_entity.pdbx_description
1 polymer ?
#
loop_
_entity_poly.entity_id
_entity_poly.type
_entity_poly.pdbx_seq_one_letter_code
_entity_poly.pdbx_strand_id
1 'polypeptide(L)'
;MSNIGICEYVIGVIHDKDIWYYVGEYGTDGKKLEPRQKYSSFLVDAKRYDDMDLLRDDLDLLHESVTRKIFEIQRCPKCGKEFTEYPALSREDNETEICSECWVEEALADYFNSLE
;
A
#
# COMPACT_ATOMS: atom_id res chain seq x y z
N MET A 1 14.03 -5.92 -20.70
CA MET A 1 13.80 -6.91 -19.66
C MET A 1 12.66 -6.49 -18.76
N SER A 2 11.77 -7.40 -18.52
CA SER A 2 10.66 -7.09 -17.64
C SER A 2 11.17 -6.85 -16.21
N ASN A 3 10.41 -6.05 -15.48
CA ASN A 3 10.69 -5.80 -14.08
C ASN A 3 10.05 -6.84 -13.18
N ILE A 4 9.89 -8.04 -13.70
CA ILE A 4 9.32 -9.14 -12.95
C ILE A 4 10.19 -9.39 -11.72
N GLY A 5 9.56 -9.43 -10.58
CA GLY A 5 10.23 -9.72 -9.34
C GLY A 5 10.70 -8.50 -8.56
N ILE A 6 10.56 -7.29 -9.11
CA ILE A 6 10.79 -6.10 -8.31
C ILE A 6 9.52 -5.83 -7.50
N CYS A 7 9.56 -6.24 -6.24
CA CYS A 7 8.48 -5.99 -5.30
C CYS A 7 8.91 -4.91 -4.34
N GLU A 8 8.03 -3.99 -4.07
CA GLU A 8 8.23 -2.98 -3.05
C GLU A 8 7.32 -3.28 -1.87
N TYR A 9 7.83 -3.06 -0.68
CA TYR A 9 7.11 -3.31 0.55
C TYR A 9 7.07 -2.08 1.40
N VAL A 10 6.04 -1.96 2.23
CA VAL A 10 5.91 -0.90 3.22
C VAL A 10 5.54 -1.50 4.55
N ILE A 11 5.86 -0.78 5.63
CA ILE A 11 5.49 -1.18 6.97
C ILE A 11 4.22 -0.42 7.35
N GLY A 12 3.18 -1.15 7.70
CA GLY A 12 1.94 -0.57 8.21
C GLY A 12 1.81 -0.81 9.69
N VAL A 13 1.30 0.19 10.40
CA VAL A 13 0.97 0.10 11.82
C VAL A 13 -0.55 0.21 11.92
N ILE A 14 -1.14 -0.75 12.59
CA ILE A 14 -2.59 -0.80 12.76
C ILE A 14 -2.94 -0.19 14.11
N HIS A 15 -3.73 0.88 14.08
CA HIS A 15 -4.23 1.53 15.28
C HIS A 15 -5.75 1.65 15.17
N ASP A 16 -6.46 1.02 16.08
CA ASP A 16 -7.90 0.83 16.01
C ASP A 16 -8.28 0.12 14.69
N LYS A 17 -8.94 0.80 13.78
CA LYS A 17 -9.30 0.25 12.47
C LYS A 17 -8.52 0.91 11.33
N ASP A 18 -7.59 1.81 11.67
CA ASP A 18 -6.85 2.58 10.70
C ASP A 18 -5.45 2.01 10.49
N ILE A 19 -4.95 2.14 9.28
CA ILE A 19 -3.60 1.74 8.93
C ILE A 19 -2.77 3.01 8.73
N TRP A 20 -1.64 3.07 9.43
CA TRP A 20 -0.68 4.15 9.30
C TRP A 20 0.62 3.58 8.76
N TYR A 21 1.18 4.22 7.75
CA TYR A 21 2.41 3.74 7.12
C TYR A 21 3.62 4.42 7.73
N TYR A 22 4.65 3.62 7.99
CA TYR A 22 5.91 4.12 8.50
C TYR A 22 6.66 4.88 7.41
N VAL A 23 7.07 6.11 7.70
CA VAL A 23 7.76 6.97 6.74
C VAL A 23 9.27 7.06 6.97
N GLY A 24 9.76 6.63 8.11
CA GLY A 24 11.19 6.63 8.45
C GLY A 24 11.47 7.39 9.74
N GLU A 25 12.76 7.44 10.09
CA GLU A 25 13.23 8.13 11.30
C GLU A 25 13.62 9.58 11.04
N TYR A 26 13.87 9.96 9.79
CA TYR A 26 14.36 11.28 9.41
C TYR A 26 13.48 11.89 8.33
N GLY A 27 13.26 13.21 8.43
CA GLY A 27 12.55 13.96 7.42
C GLY A 27 13.43 14.29 6.20
N THR A 28 12.83 14.93 5.21
CA THR A 28 13.53 15.33 3.98
C THR A 28 14.62 16.35 4.24
N ASP A 29 14.53 17.07 5.36
CA ASP A 29 15.55 18.04 5.80
C ASP A 29 16.70 17.40 6.58
N GLY A 30 16.69 16.07 6.73
CA GLY A 30 17.70 15.33 7.46
C GLY A 30 17.55 15.35 8.98
N LYS A 31 16.53 16.00 9.49
CA LYS A 31 16.27 16.05 10.92
C LYS A 31 15.46 14.85 11.37
N LYS A 32 15.74 14.40 12.61
CA LYS A 32 15.01 13.28 13.17
C LYS A 32 13.55 13.64 13.40
N LEU A 33 12.66 12.78 12.96
CA LEU A 33 11.21 12.97 13.09
C LEU A 33 10.76 12.69 14.52
N GLU A 34 9.75 13.44 14.96
CA GLU A 34 9.06 13.14 16.21
C GLU A 34 8.18 11.89 16.01
N PRO A 35 7.79 11.19 17.10
CA PRO A 35 7.02 9.95 16.97
C PRO A 35 5.78 10.06 16.09
N ARG A 36 5.07 11.20 16.13
CA ARG A 36 3.87 11.40 15.30
C ARG A 36 4.20 11.58 13.83
N GLN A 37 5.39 12.11 13.52
CA GLN A 37 5.82 12.40 12.16
C GLN A 37 6.35 11.17 11.44
N LYS A 38 6.59 10.08 12.17
CA LYS A 38 7.13 8.84 11.60
C LYS A 38 6.08 8.02 10.84
N TYR A 39 4.82 8.42 10.89
CA TYR A 39 3.71 7.69 10.30
C TYR A 39 2.83 8.61 9.46
N SER A 40 2.27 8.05 8.39
CA SER A 40 1.33 8.76 7.52
C SER A 40 0.17 7.83 7.17
N SER A 41 -1.01 8.39 7.02
CA SER A 41 -2.17 7.63 6.54
C SER A 41 -2.14 7.44 5.02
N PHE A 42 -1.21 8.08 4.32
CA PHE A 42 -1.11 8.00 2.86
C PHE A 42 0.01 7.06 2.44
N LEU A 43 -0.31 6.13 1.55
CA LEU A 43 0.67 5.19 1.00
C LEU A 43 1.80 5.91 0.27
N VAL A 44 1.52 7.02 -0.38
CA VAL A 44 2.52 7.79 -1.13
C VAL A 44 3.65 8.29 -0.25
N ASP A 45 3.38 8.51 1.04
CA ASP A 45 4.39 8.98 2.00
C ASP A 45 5.19 7.83 2.63
N ALA A 46 4.76 6.59 2.46
CA ALA A 46 5.37 5.45 3.11
C ALA A 46 6.79 5.21 2.59
N LYS A 47 7.69 4.85 3.52
CA LYS A 47 9.03 4.42 3.14
C LYS A 47 8.93 3.07 2.45
N ARG A 48 9.55 2.95 1.28
CA ARG A 48 9.50 1.75 0.45
C ARG A 48 10.76 0.94 0.60
N TYR A 49 10.60 -0.37 0.64
CA TYR A 49 11.70 -1.32 0.80
C TYR A 49 11.68 -2.30 -0.35
N ASP A 50 12.79 -2.43 -1.04
CA ASP A 50 13.01 -3.47 -2.03
C ASP A 50 13.87 -4.61 -1.46
N ASP A 51 14.38 -4.42 -0.25
CA ASP A 51 15.23 -5.37 0.47
C ASP A 51 14.57 -5.71 1.81
N MET A 52 14.27 -6.98 2.00
CA MET A 52 13.62 -7.45 3.23
C MET A 52 14.49 -7.30 4.47
N ASP A 53 15.82 -7.34 4.31
CA ASP A 53 16.71 -7.16 5.45
C ASP A 53 16.64 -5.73 5.98
N LEU A 54 16.61 -4.74 5.10
CA LEU A 54 16.44 -3.35 5.49
C LEU A 54 15.07 -3.12 6.13
N LEU A 55 14.04 -3.76 5.60
CA LEU A 55 12.69 -3.68 6.15
C LEU A 55 12.65 -4.24 7.58
N ARG A 56 13.28 -5.38 7.79
CA ARG A 56 13.32 -6.02 9.13
C ARG A 56 14.07 -5.16 10.14
N ASP A 57 15.17 -4.53 9.73
CA ASP A 57 15.91 -3.63 10.61
C ASP A 57 15.03 -2.48 11.09
N ASP A 58 14.30 -1.85 10.18
CA ASP A 58 13.40 -0.77 10.54
C ASP A 58 12.20 -1.28 11.34
N LEU A 59 11.71 -2.48 11.02
CA LEU A 59 10.61 -3.09 11.77
C LEU A 59 10.96 -3.27 13.24
N ASP A 60 12.21 -3.65 13.52
CA ASP A 60 12.69 -3.82 14.89
C ASP A 60 12.82 -2.51 15.66
N LEU A 61 12.90 -1.37 14.96
CA LEU A 61 12.93 -0.06 15.60
C LEU A 61 11.56 0.37 16.13
N LEU A 62 10.48 -0.26 15.66
CA LEU A 62 9.14 0.07 16.07
C LEU A 62 8.86 -0.51 17.45
N HIS A 63 8.08 0.24 18.25
CA HIS A 63 7.74 -0.18 19.60
C HIS A 63 6.91 -1.47 19.59
N GLU A 64 7.19 -2.37 20.52
CA GLU A 64 6.51 -3.67 20.61
C GLU A 64 5.00 -3.56 20.82
N SER A 65 4.55 -2.45 21.42
CA SER A 65 3.13 -2.25 21.69
C SER A 65 2.30 -1.94 20.46
N VAL A 66 2.92 -1.64 19.31
CA VAL A 66 2.19 -1.36 18.08
C VAL A 66 2.02 -2.64 17.25
N THR A 67 0.84 -2.82 16.71
CA THR A 67 0.57 -3.90 15.78
C THR A 67 1.10 -3.48 14.41
N ARG A 68 2.12 -4.19 13.94
CA ARG A 68 2.79 -3.87 12.68
C ARG A 68 2.61 -5.00 11.69
N LYS A 69 2.53 -4.63 10.42
CA LYS A 69 2.33 -5.58 9.34
C LYS A 69 3.10 -5.12 8.10
N ILE A 70 3.60 -6.08 7.35
CA ILE A 70 4.29 -5.81 6.08
C ILE A 70 3.27 -5.90 4.95
N PHE A 71 3.21 -4.87 4.12
CA PHE A 71 2.33 -4.84 2.95
C PHE A 71 3.17 -4.78 1.68
N GLU A 72 2.78 -5.57 0.69
CA GLU A 72 3.36 -5.50 -0.64
C GLU A 72 2.62 -4.45 -1.46
N ILE A 73 3.37 -3.57 -2.13
CA ILE A 73 2.78 -2.57 -3.00
C ILE A 73 2.44 -3.21 -4.34
N GLN A 74 1.21 -3.06 -4.77
CA GLN A 74 0.73 -3.52 -6.06
C GLN A 74 0.33 -2.32 -6.89
N ARG A 75 0.34 -2.49 -8.21
CA ARG A 75 -0.07 -1.44 -9.14
C ARG A 75 -1.23 -1.95 -9.98
N CYS A 76 -2.33 -1.20 -9.97
CA CYS A 76 -3.48 -1.52 -10.78
C CYS A 76 -3.15 -1.33 -12.26
N PRO A 77 -3.26 -2.37 -13.11
CA PRO A 77 -2.96 -2.23 -14.53
C PRO A 77 -3.97 -1.35 -15.27
N LYS A 78 -5.12 -1.11 -14.68
CA LYS A 78 -6.18 -0.33 -15.31
C LYS A 78 -6.01 1.17 -15.09
N CYS A 79 -5.71 1.60 -13.86
CA CYS A 79 -5.56 3.03 -13.55
C CYS A 79 -4.14 3.45 -13.18
N GLY A 80 -3.24 2.50 -12.99
CA GLY A 80 -1.86 2.78 -12.60
C GLY A 80 -1.66 3.15 -11.15
N LYS A 81 -2.70 3.15 -10.34
CA LYS A 81 -2.63 3.49 -8.93
C LYS A 81 -1.95 2.39 -8.13
N GLU A 82 -1.10 2.78 -7.20
CA GLU A 82 -0.50 1.84 -6.26
C GLU A 82 -1.43 1.59 -5.09
N PHE A 83 -1.48 0.35 -4.62
CA PHE A 83 -2.34 -0.03 -3.51
C PHE A 83 -1.71 -1.19 -2.74
N THR A 84 -2.14 -1.36 -1.49
CA THR A 84 -1.68 -2.45 -0.61
C THR A 84 -2.82 -3.38 -0.20
N GLU A 85 -4.02 -3.06 -0.58
CA GLU A 85 -5.21 -3.83 -0.28
C GLU A 85 -5.23 -5.14 -1.08
N TYR A 86 -6.06 -6.06 -0.66
CA TYR A 86 -6.27 -7.29 -1.43
C TYR A 86 -6.89 -6.92 -2.79
N PRO A 87 -6.30 -7.36 -3.90
CA PRO A 87 -6.81 -6.97 -5.22
C PRO A 87 -8.15 -7.63 -5.52
N ALA A 88 -8.96 -6.93 -6.32
CA ALA A 88 -10.18 -7.47 -6.85
C ALA A 88 -9.92 -8.00 -8.28
N LEU A 89 -10.71 -8.96 -8.72
CA LEU A 89 -10.63 -9.45 -10.09
C LEU A 89 -11.50 -8.57 -10.99
N SER A 90 -10.95 -8.16 -12.13
CA SER A 90 -11.70 -7.39 -13.12
C SER A 90 -12.93 -8.18 -13.59
N ARG A 91 -14.05 -7.51 -13.69
CA ARG A 91 -15.29 -8.14 -14.19
C ARG A 91 -15.25 -8.42 -15.67
N GLU A 92 -14.28 -7.84 -16.38
CA GLU A 92 -14.16 -8.05 -17.82
C GLU A 92 -13.62 -9.43 -18.18
N ASP A 93 -12.65 -9.94 -17.43
CA ASP A 93 -11.99 -11.21 -17.71
C ASP A 93 -11.92 -12.17 -16.52
N ASN A 94 -12.23 -11.71 -15.30
CA ASN A 94 -12.13 -12.46 -14.04
C ASN A 94 -10.71 -12.99 -13.77
N GLU A 95 -9.69 -12.40 -14.36
CA GLU A 95 -8.30 -12.82 -14.19
C GLU A 95 -7.39 -11.66 -13.77
N THR A 96 -7.62 -10.47 -14.33
CA THR A 96 -6.77 -9.30 -14.06
C THR A 96 -7.04 -8.77 -12.67
N GLU A 97 -5.98 -8.64 -11.87
CA GLU A 97 -6.06 -8.05 -10.54
C GLU A 97 -6.04 -6.53 -10.64
N ILE A 98 -7.06 -5.88 -10.13
CA ILE A 98 -7.22 -4.43 -10.16
C ILE A 98 -7.48 -3.91 -8.74
N CYS A 99 -7.34 -2.59 -8.56
CA CYS A 99 -7.66 -1.99 -7.28
C CYS A 99 -9.17 -1.97 -7.05
N SER A 100 -9.57 -1.83 -5.79
CA SER A 100 -10.98 -1.83 -5.40
C SER A 100 -11.76 -0.71 -6.06
N GLU A 101 -11.14 0.44 -6.28
CA GLU A 101 -11.79 1.57 -6.94
C GLU A 101 -12.16 1.25 -8.39
N CYS A 102 -11.25 0.64 -9.15
CA CYS A 102 -11.53 0.22 -10.52
C CYS A 102 -12.62 -0.85 -10.55
N TRP A 103 -12.61 -1.77 -9.61
CA TRP A 103 -13.65 -2.80 -9.52
C TRP A 103 -15.02 -2.18 -9.29
N VAL A 104 -15.12 -1.19 -8.41
CA VAL A 104 -16.37 -0.47 -8.14
C VAL A 104 -16.83 0.27 -9.40
N GLU A 105 -15.91 0.92 -10.13
CA GLU A 105 -16.25 1.59 -11.38
C GLU A 105 -16.80 0.61 -12.42
N GLU A 106 -16.20 -0.57 -12.54
CA GLU A 106 -16.71 -1.61 -13.46
C GLU A 106 -18.11 -2.08 -13.03
N ALA A 107 -18.33 -2.27 -11.74
CA ALA A 107 -19.61 -2.69 -11.21
C ALA A 107 -20.70 -1.64 -11.47
N LEU A 108 -20.37 -0.36 -11.29
CA LEU A 108 -21.31 0.73 -11.56
C LEU A 108 -21.63 0.84 -13.04
N ALA A 109 -20.63 0.66 -13.92
CA ALA A 109 -20.86 0.68 -15.36
C ALA A 109 -21.81 -0.44 -15.78
N ASP A 110 -21.63 -1.64 -15.24
CA ASP A 110 -22.54 -2.76 -15.51
C ASP A 110 -23.95 -2.46 -15.00
N TYR A 111 -24.05 -1.88 -13.81
CA TYR A 111 -25.33 -1.51 -13.24
C TYR A 111 -26.09 -0.49 -14.11
N PHE A 112 -25.40 0.57 -14.54
CA PHE A 112 -26.02 1.59 -15.39
C PHE A 112 -26.38 1.05 -16.76
N ASN A 113 -25.58 0.16 -17.33
CA ASN A 113 -25.88 -0.47 -18.61
C ASN A 113 -27.12 -1.37 -18.51
N SER A 114 -27.35 -2.00 -17.37
CA SER A 114 -28.50 -2.88 -17.17
C SER A 114 -29.82 -2.12 -16.97
N LEU A 115 -29.77 -0.80 -16.74
CA LEU A 115 -30.97 0.02 -16.57
C LEU A 115 -31.59 0.43 -17.90
N GLU A 116 -30.91 0.20 -19.01
CA GLU A 116 -31.44 0.56 -20.35
C GLU A 116 -32.25 -0.56 -20.96
#